data_d10d51e017cf72f5fa4d7c7bf18788c3
#
_entry.id   d10d51e017cf72f5fa4d7c7bf18788c3
#
_cell.length_a   1.000
_cell.length_b   1.000
_cell.length_c   1.000
_cell.angle_alpha   90.00
_cell.angle_beta   90.00
_cell.angle_gamma   90.00
#
_symmetry.space_group_name_H-M   'P 1'
#
loop_
_entity.id
_entity.type
_entity.pdbx_description
1 polymer ?
#
loop_
_entity_poly.entity_id
_entity_poly.type
_entity_poly.pdbx_seq_one_letter_code
_entity_poly.pdbx_strand_id
1 'polypeptide(L)'
;MEIQITQDLVQKKSITPNDAGCLQYIEDFLTQRGFINETLTFGRVKNLWSVKRNNGPLLVFLGHVDVVPTGPENEWEHDPFSGYDDGTFINGRGTGDMKGGIACFMSALSRIDVDSLNYSIGFLITADEEGPSKDGTVKVVEELLQRNEKIDYCLIGEPSTLETVGDNIRIGRRGSINIELEVLGKQGHAAYPARVDNPIHKVVPFLDKLLKEVWDEGNEHFPPTSLQLTNITAGVGAHNVTPNNLYLKFNLRFSTQISGEAIQEKVENFLKSEGIKHKAVSYTHLTLPTKRIV
;
A
#
# COMPACT_ATOMS: atom_id res chain seq x y z
N MET A 1 -7.67 -25.61 12.19
CA MET A 1 -6.35 -25.47 11.49
C MET A 1 -6.04 -23.99 11.26
N GLU A 2 -6.92 -23.21 10.63
CA GLU A 2 -6.74 -21.77 10.36
C GLU A 2 -6.46 -20.95 11.61
N ILE A 3 -7.15 -21.23 12.73
CA ILE A 3 -6.91 -20.58 14.03
C ILE A 3 -5.46 -20.78 14.46
N GLN A 4 -4.99 -22.03 14.50
CA GLN A 4 -3.62 -22.34 14.93
C GLN A 4 -2.57 -21.71 14.03
N ILE A 5 -2.76 -21.77 12.69
CA ILE A 5 -1.85 -21.14 11.75
C ILE A 5 -1.81 -19.62 11.95
N THR A 6 -2.97 -18.99 12.20
CA THR A 6 -3.05 -17.55 12.48
C THR A 6 -2.26 -17.21 13.75
N GLN A 7 -2.44 -17.96 14.82
CA GLN A 7 -1.72 -17.77 16.08
C GLN A 7 -0.20 -17.94 15.88
N ASP A 8 0.23 -19.01 15.21
CA ASP A 8 1.64 -19.28 14.93
C ASP A 8 2.29 -18.15 14.12
N LEU A 9 1.56 -17.58 13.15
CA LEU A 9 2.03 -16.45 12.35
C LEU A 9 2.04 -15.15 13.16
N VAL A 10 1.02 -14.88 13.97
CA VAL A 10 0.91 -13.65 14.78
C VAL A 10 2.02 -13.60 15.83
N GLN A 11 2.38 -14.74 16.44
CA GLN A 11 3.46 -14.84 17.43
C GLN A 11 4.86 -14.49 16.84
N LYS A 12 4.99 -14.46 15.53
CA LYS A 12 6.20 -13.99 14.85
C LYS A 12 6.14 -12.48 14.68
N LYS A 13 6.99 -11.74 15.40
CA LYS A 13 7.06 -10.27 15.45
C LYS A 13 7.59 -9.68 14.14
N SER A 14 6.87 -9.88 13.06
CA SER A 14 7.28 -9.50 11.69
C SER A 14 6.97 -8.03 11.38
N ILE A 15 7.46 -7.12 12.22
CA ILE A 15 7.32 -5.68 11.93
C ILE A 15 8.12 -5.35 10.66
N THR A 16 7.44 -4.65 9.73
CA THR A 16 7.99 -4.33 8.41
C THR A 16 9.42 -3.75 8.49
N PRO A 17 10.34 -4.17 7.66
CA PRO A 17 10.29 -5.15 6.57
C PRO A 17 10.82 -6.55 6.97
N ASN A 18 10.68 -6.95 8.23
CA ASN A 18 11.18 -8.24 8.73
C ASN A 18 10.10 -9.31 8.61
N ASP A 19 10.46 -10.48 8.09
CA ASP A 19 9.56 -11.63 8.03
C ASP A 19 9.47 -12.42 9.35
N ALA A 20 10.43 -12.25 10.24
CA ALA A 20 10.56 -12.91 11.55
C ALA A 20 10.35 -14.44 11.51
N GLY A 21 10.64 -15.07 10.38
CA GLY A 21 10.46 -16.51 10.16
C GLY A 21 9.04 -16.91 9.73
N CYS A 22 8.17 -15.95 9.39
CA CYS A 22 6.87 -16.27 8.80
C CYS A 22 7.02 -16.95 7.44
N LEU A 23 7.94 -16.47 6.60
CA LEU A 23 8.16 -17.07 5.26
C LEU A 23 8.63 -18.52 5.38
N GLN A 24 9.54 -18.82 6.30
CA GLN A 24 10.00 -20.19 6.51
C GLN A 24 8.86 -21.11 6.98
N TYR A 25 8.00 -20.62 7.88
CA TYR A 25 6.83 -21.37 8.34
C TYR A 25 5.89 -21.75 7.18
N ILE A 26 5.64 -20.80 6.28
CA ILE A 26 4.81 -21.02 5.09
C ILE A 26 5.52 -21.96 4.10
N GLU A 27 6.81 -21.76 3.88
CA GLU A 27 7.63 -22.59 3.00
C GLU A 27 7.63 -24.05 3.44
N ASP A 28 7.81 -24.32 4.76
CA ASP A 28 7.80 -25.69 5.32
C ASP A 28 6.43 -26.35 5.07
N PHE A 29 5.34 -25.62 5.26
CA PHE A 29 3.99 -26.11 4.99
C PHE A 29 3.77 -26.46 3.51
N LEU A 30 4.27 -25.62 2.59
CA LEU A 30 4.13 -25.81 1.14
C LEU A 30 5.05 -26.93 0.63
N THR A 31 6.26 -27.04 1.17
CA THR A 31 7.21 -28.12 0.84
C THR A 31 6.60 -29.50 1.09
N GLN A 32 5.92 -29.68 2.23
CA GLN A 32 5.23 -30.95 2.56
C GLN A 32 4.10 -31.30 1.57
N ARG A 33 3.67 -30.35 0.74
CA ARG A 33 2.61 -30.51 -0.28
C ARG A 33 3.15 -30.53 -1.71
N GLY A 34 4.47 -30.63 -1.85
CA GLY A 34 5.12 -30.78 -3.15
C GLY A 34 5.26 -29.47 -3.94
N PHE A 35 5.20 -28.32 -3.28
CA PHE A 35 5.52 -27.04 -3.91
C PHE A 35 7.03 -26.89 -4.09
N ILE A 36 7.42 -26.24 -5.18
CA ILE A 36 8.78 -25.76 -5.40
C ILE A 36 8.84 -24.34 -4.87
N ASN A 37 9.72 -24.12 -3.91
CA ASN A 37 9.84 -22.86 -3.19
C ASN A 37 11.12 -22.12 -3.58
N GLU A 38 11.05 -20.82 -3.65
CA GLU A 38 12.17 -19.93 -3.92
C GLU A 38 12.05 -18.66 -3.06
N THR A 39 13.08 -18.38 -2.28
CA THR A 39 13.18 -17.10 -1.54
C THR A 39 13.89 -16.07 -2.42
N LEU A 40 13.15 -15.03 -2.83
CA LEU A 40 13.66 -13.91 -3.60
C LEU A 40 13.97 -12.74 -2.64
N THR A 41 15.23 -12.29 -2.63
CA THR A 41 15.65 -11.19 -1.74
C THR A 41 16.01 -9.95 -2.55
N PHE A 42 15.33 -8.84 -2.26
CA PHE A 42 15.62 -7.54 -2.84
C PHE A 42 15.93 -6.55 -1.71
N GLY A 43 17.09 -5.88 -1.80
CA GLY A 43 17.58 -5.10 -0.67
C GLY A 43 17.71 -5.94 0.60
N ARG A 44 16.92 -5.60 1.61
CA ARG A 44 16.83 -6.37 2.87
C ARG A 44 15.53 -7.16 3.03
N VAL A 45 14.64 -7.07 2.04
CA VAL A 45 13.32 -7.71 2.06
C VAL A 45 13.41 -9.11 1.48
N LYS A 46 12.84 -10.06 2.18
CA LYS A 46 12.63 -11.42 1.69
C LYS A 46 11.21 -11.59 1.17
N ASN A 47 11.09 -12.29 0.07
CA ASN A 47 9.82 -12.66 -0.53
C ASN A 47 9.84 -14.17 -0.82
N LEU A 48 8.71 -14.82 -0.69
CA LEU A 48 8.55 -16.23 -1.02
C LEU A 48 7.76 -16.36 -2.31
N TRP A 49 8.35 -16.98 -3.31
CA TRP A 49 7.67 -17.51 -4.48
C TRP A 49 7.58 -19.01 -4.38
N SER A 50 6.40 -19.57 -4.42
CA SER A 50 6.16 -21.01 -4.34
C SER A 50 5.18 -21.43 -5.40
N VAL A 51 5.42 -22.53 -6.09
CA VAL A 51 4.53 -23.00 -7.14
C VAL A 51 4.45 -24.53 -7.16
N LYS A 52 3.24 -25.03 -7.34
CA LYS A 52 2.97 -26.41 -7.71
C LYS A 52 2.30 -26.43 -9.07
N ARG A 53 2.98 -27.04 -10.06
CA ARG A 53 2.55 -27.09 -11.45
C ARG A 53 1.65 -28.28 -11.71
N ASN A 54 0.52 -28.01 -12.34
CA ASN A 54 -0.39 -28.97 -12.93
C ASN A 54 -0.68 -28.56 -14.39
N ASN A 55 -1.51 -29.34 -15.06
CA ASN A 55 -1.97 -29.04 -16.42
C ASN A 55 -3.08 -27.98 -16.33
N GLY A 56 -2.77 -26.70 -16.50
CA GLY A 56 -3.78 -25.66 -16.51
C GLY A 56 -3.23 -24.29 -16.11
N PRO A 57 -4.12 -23.27 -16.07
CA PRO A 57 -3.75 -21.91 -15.74
C PRO A 57 -3.21 -21.79 -14.30
N LEU A 58 -2.38 -20.79 -14.07
CA LEU A 58 -1.77 -20.51 -12.77
C LEU A 58 -2.63 -19.55 -11.96
N LEU A 59 -3.15 -20.04 -10.84
CA LEU A 59 -3.79 -19.23 -9.80
C LEU A 59 -2.77 -18.96 -8.70
N VAL A 60 -2.48 -17.69 -8.45
CA VAL A 60 -1.57 -17.24 -7.40
C VAL A 60 -2.36 -16.65 -6.24
N PHE A 61 -2.06 -17.10 -5.03
CA PHE A 61 -2.41 -16.41 -3.81
C PHE A 61 -1.32 -15.40 -3.48
N LEU A 62 -1.72 -14.12 -3.35
CA LEU A 62 -0.84 -13.01 -2.99
C LEU A 62 -1.17 -12.53 -1.58
N GLY A 63 -0.13 -12.37 -0.76
CA GLY A 63 -0.26 -11.84 0.59
C GLY A 63 1.04 -11.29 1.15
N HIS A 64 0.96 -10.72 2.34
CA HIS A 64 2.12 -10.23 3.09
C HIS A 64 2.13 -10.77 4.52
N VAL A 65 3.33 -10.92 5.06
CA VAL A 65 3.55 -11.37 6.43
C VAL A 65 4.03 -10.26 7.35
N ASP A 66 4.52 -9.16 6.79
CA ASP A 66 4.92 -8.00 7.56
C ASP A 66 3.68 -7.27 8.13
N VAL A 67 3.91 -6.55 9.20
CA VAL A 67 2.87 -5.79 9.91
C VAL A 67 3.39 -4.41 10.28
N VAL A 68 2.50 -3.43 10.42
CA VAL A 68 2.82 -2.11 10.97
C VAL A 68 3.26 -2.23 12.44
N PRO A 69 4.00 -1.25 12.97
CA PRO A 69 4.30 -1.18 14.41
C PRO A 69 3.04 -1.23 15.28
N THR A 70 3.18 -1.79 16.47
CA THR A 70 2.07 -1.95 17.42
C THR A 70 1.56 -0.66 18.03
N GLY A 71 2.38 0.40 18.01
CA GLY A 71 2.21 1.53 18.90
C GLY A 71 2.61 1.18 20.34
N PRO A 72 2.15 1.95 21.33
CA PRO A 72 2.44 1.66 22.74
C PRO A 72 1.84 0.33 23.18
N GLU A 73 2.69 -0.64 23.54
CA GLU A 73 2.23 -2.00 23.90
C GLU A 73 1.37 -2.02 25.17
N ASN A 74 1.50 -1.03 26.04
CA ASN A 74 0.68 -0.88 27.25
C ASN A 74 -0.76 -0.40 26.98
N GLU A 75 -1.10 -0.04 25.74
CA GLU A 75 -2.48 0.27 25.32
C GLU A 75 -3.22 -0.95 24.78
N TRP A 76 -2.53 -2.09 24.66
CA TRP A 76 -3.14 -3.35 24.26
C TRP A 76 -3.65 -4.11 25.48
N GLU A 77 -4.83 -4.71 25.36
CA GLU A 77 -5.41 -5.57 26.42
C GLU A 77 -4.59 -6.86 26.60
N HIS A 78 -4.05 -7.38 25.50
CA HIS A 78 -3.16 -8.55 25.45
C HIS A 78 -1.89 -8.20 24.66
N ASP A 79 -0.78 -8.91 24.90
CA ASP A 79 0.43 -8.73 24.07
C ASP A 79 0.05 -8.81 22.58
N PRO A 80 0.39 -7.75 21.77
CA PRO A 80 -0.01 -7.68 20.37
C PRO A 80 0.50 -8.82 19.50
N PHE A 81 1.44 -9.61 20.01
CA PHE A 81 1.97 -10.78 19.32
C PHE A 81 1.66 -12.10 20.04
N SER A 82 0.73 -12.10 21.00
CA SER A 82 0.33 -13.33 21.69
C SER A 82 -0.52 -14.26 20.81
N GLY A 83 -1.29 -13.71 19.86
CA GLY A 83 -2.31 -14.47 19.14
C GLY A 83 -3.39 -14.98 20.11
N TYR A 84 -3.75 -14.18 21.12
CA TYR A 84 -4.73 -14.56 22.13
C TYR A 84 -6.08 -14.83 21.50
N ASP A 85 -6.64 -16.02 21.83
CA ASP A 85 -7.96 -16.47 21.38
C ASP A 85 -8.92 -16.42 22.56
N ASP A 86 -9.94 -15.57 22.48
CA ASP A 86 -10.99 -15.46 23.50
C ASP A 86 -12.17 -16.40 23.23
N GLY A 87 -12.07 -17.24 22.20
CA GLY A 87 -13.11 -18.17 21.75
C GLY A 87 -14.06 -17.56 20.72
N THR A 88 -13.96 -16.27 20.45
CA THR A 88 -14.74 -15.54 19.44
C THR A 88 -13.80 -14.84 18.44
N PHE A 89 -12.73 -14.24 18.94
CA PHE A 89 -11.74 -13.49 18.16
C PHE A 89 -10.33 -13.93 18.50
N ILE A 90 -9.46 -13.88 17.48
CA ILE A 90 -8.01 -13.97 17.66
C ILE A 90 -7.48 -12.53 17.73
N ASN A 91 -6.94 -12.16 18.89
CA ASN A 91 -6.43 -10.83 19.16
C ASN A 91 -4.93 -10.77 18.85
N GLY A 92 -4.52 -9.77 18.06
CA GLY A 92 -3.11 -9.57 17.76
C GLY A 92 -2.85 -8.71 16.52
N ARG A 93 -1.67 -8.12 16.46
CA ARG A 93 -1.22 -7.32 15.31
C ARG A 93 -1.03 -8.24 14.10
N GLY A 94 -1.69 -7.86 12.98
CA GLY A 94 -1.63 -8.62 11.73
C GLY A 94 -2.62 -9.77 11.64
N THR A 95 -3.50 -9.98 12.63
CA THR A 95 -4.53 -11.03 12.56
C THR A 95 -5.49 -10.79 11.42
N GLY A 96 -6.07 -9.59 11.31
CA GLY A 96 -6.98 -9.20 10.24
C GLY A 96 -6.24 -8.86 8.95
N ASP A 97 -5.11 -8.17 9.04
CA ASP A 97 -4.29 -7.66 7.96
C ASP A 97 -2.85 -8.18 8.12
N MET A 98 -2.40 -9.25 7.33
CA MET A 98 -3.36 -10.16 6.68
C MET A 98 -3.03 -11.64 6.97
N LYS A 99 -2.39 -11.93 8.13
CA LYS A 99 -1.94 -13.29 8.50
C LYS A 99 -3.11 -14.29 8.60
N GLY A 100 -4.30 -13.82 9.03
CA GLY A 100 -5.52 -14.63 9.01
C GLY A 100 -5.94 -15.05 7.60
N GLY A 101 -5.82 -14.15 6.62
CA GLY A 101 -6.08 -14.47 5.21
C GLY A 101 -5.13 -15.55 4.68
N ILE A 102 -3.83 -15.45 5.02
CA ILE A 102 -2.83 -16.49 4.68
C ILE A 102 -3.20 -17.82 5.35
N ALA A 103 -3.55 -17.80 6.63
CA ALA A 103 -3.94 -19.00 7.37
C ALA A 103 -5.16 -19.69 6.76
N CYS A 104 -6.17 -18.90 6.34
CA CYS A 104 -7.35 -19.42 5.66
C CYS A 104 -6.99 -20.11 4.34
N PHE A 105 -6.09 -19.52 3.55
CA PHE A 105 -5.66 -20.11 2.30
C PHE A 105 -4.85 -21.39 2.51
N MET A 106 -3.92 -21.40 3.46
CA MET A 106 -3.18 -22.61 3.85
C MET A 106 -4.12 -23.72 4.35
N SER A 107 -5.13 -23.37 5.15
CA SER A 107 -6.13 -24.33 5.63
C SER A 107 -7.00 -24.87 4.48
N ALA A 108 -7.43 -24.01 3.56
CA ALA A 108 -8.17 -24.45 2.37
C ALA A 108 -7.34 -25.43 1.53
N LEU A 109 -6.07 -25.10 1.29
CA LEU A 109 -5.14 -25.95 0.54
C LEU A 109 -4.96 -27.35 1.18
N SER A 110 -5.05 -27.46 2.51
CA SER A 110 -4.93 -28.73 3.21
C SER A 110 -6.16 -29.63 3.05
N ARG A 111 -7.28 -29.10 2.58
CA ARG A 111 -8.56 -29.83 2.42
C ARG A 111 -8.81 -30.31 1.00
N ILE A 112 -7.93 -29.97 0.07
CA ILE A 112 -8.04 -30.34 -1.34
C ILE A 112 -6.86 -31.20 -1.78
N ASP A 113 -7.10 -32.09 -2.73
CA ASP A 113 -6.04 -32.79 -3.43
C ASP A 113 -5.55 -31.90 -4.57
N VAL A 114 -4.42 -31.22 -4.32
CA VAL A 114 -3.84 -30.27 -5.28
C VAL A 114 -3.41 -30.94 -6.57
N ASP A 115 -3.01 -32.21 -6.50
CA ASP A 115 -2.56 -32.98 -7.68
C ASP A 115 -3.72 -33.31 -8.63
N SER A 116 -4.96 -33.33 -8.13
CA SER A 116 -6.15 -33.57 -8.94
C SER A 116 -6.70 -32.32 -9.64
N LEU A 117 -6.16 -31.14 -9.35
CA LEU A 117 -6.66 -29.87 -9.91
C LEU A 117 -6.21 -29.68 -11.37
N ASN A 118 -7.10 -29.12 -12.17
CA ASN A 118 -6.79 -28.61 -13.52
C ASN A 118 -6.23 -27.19 -13.48
N TYR A 119 -5.57 -26.80 -12.38
CA TYR A 119 -4.92 -25.52 -12.14
C TYR A 119 -3.57 -25.73 -11.50
N SER A 120 -2.59 -24.94 -11.90
CA SER A 120 -1.38 -24.75 -11.13
C SER A 120 -1.66 -23.76 -9.99
N ILE A 121 -1.08 -24.00 -8.83
CA ILE A 121 -1.26 -23.14 -7.66
C ILE A 121 0.06 -22.47 -7.30
N GLY A 122 0.04 -21.17 -7.09
CA GLY A 122 1.19 -20.40 -6.65
C GLY A 122 0.92 -19.60 -5.38
N PHE A 123 1.99 -19.29 -4.66
CA PHE A 123 2.01 -18.34 -3.55
C PHE A 123 3.08 -17.29 -3.83
N LEU A 124 2.73 -16.04 -3.69
CA LEU A 124 3.64 -14.93 -3.64
C LEU A 124 3.42 -14.21 -2.31
N ILE A 125 4.38 -14.35 -1.39
CA ILE A 125 4.28 -13.76 -0.05
C ILE A 125 5.43 -12.79 0.14
N THR A 126 5.12 -11.54 0.49
CA THR A 126 6.11 -10.49 0.74
C THR A 126 6.23 -10.13 2.22
N ALA A 127 7.34 -9.47 2.57
CA ALA A 127 7.56 -8.83 3.86
C ALA A 127 7.76 -7.29 3.72
N ASP A 128 7.22 -6.68 2.66
CA ASP A 128 7.29 -5.23 2.39
C ASP A 128 6.01 -4.73 1.70
N GLU A 129 4.85 -5.02 2.30
CA GLU A 129 3.58 -4.40 1.91
C GLU A 129 3.31 -3.17 2.77
N GLU A 130 3.47 -3.29 4.07
CA GLU A 130 3.18 -2.28 5.10
C GLU A 130 4.30 -1.23 5.26
N GLY A 131 5.37 -1.37 4.50
CA GLY A 131 6.50 -0.47 4.49
C GLY A 131 6.57 0.41 3.24
N PRO A 132 7.78 0.63 2.71
CA PRO A 132 7.97 1.41 1.47
C PRO A 132 7.40 0.74 0.21
N SER A 133 7.07 -0.55 0.24
CA SER A 133 6.54 -1.37 -0.86
C SER A 133 7.39 -1.32 -2.14
N LYS A 134 8.72 -1.22 -1.98
CA LYS A 134 9.69 -1.09 -3.08
C LYS A 134 10.40 -2.39 -3.44
N ASP A 135 10.68 -3.20 -2.42
CA ASP A 135 11.48 -4.42 -2.53
C ASP A 135 10.61 -5.69 -2.35
N GLY A 136 9.28 -5.49 -2.27
CA GLY A 136 8.29 -6.53 -2.12
C GLY A 136 7.72 -7.05 -3.45
N THR A 137 6.40 -7.18 -3.51
CA THR A 137 5.63 -7.75 -4.63
C THR A 137 6.04 -7.20 -6.01
N VAL A 138 6.29 -5.90 -6.13
CA VAL A 138 6.68 -5.27 -7.41
C VAL A 138 7.95 -5.92 -7.97
N LYS A 139 8.98 -6.10 -7.13
CA LYS A 139 10.24 -6.71 -7.55
C LYS A 139 10.10 -8.18 -7.91
N VAL A 140 9.28 -8.91 -7.16
CA VAL A 140 9.00 -10.32 -7.49
C VAL A 140 8.29 -10.42 -8.85
N VAL A 141 7.29 -9.58 -9.09
CA VAL A 141 6.56 -9.56 -10.37
C VAL A 141 7.49 -9.18 -11.54
N GLU A 142 8.37 -8.17 -11.36
CA GLU A 142 9.38 -7.83 -12.36
C GLU A 142 10.27 -9.02 -12.71
N GLU A 143 10.74 -9.77 -11.71
CA GLU A 143 11.56 -10.96 -11.88
C GLU A 143 10.79 -12.08 -12.60
N LEU A 144 9.55 -12.35 -12.18
CA LEU A 144 8.72 -13.38 -12.80
C LEU A 144 8.41 -13.06 -14.27
N LEU A 145 8.18 -11.79 -14.60
CA LEU A 145 7.99 -11.34 -16.00
C LEU A 145 9.24 -11.56 -16.85
N GLN A 146 10.46 -11.30 -16.30
CA GLN A 146 11.71 -11.56 -16.99
C GLN A 146 11.90 -13.06 -17.28
N ARG A 147 11.40 -13.94 -16.39
CA ARG A 147 11.40 -15.38 -16.57
C ARG A 147 10.29 -15.91 -17.48
N ASN A 148 9.45 -15.00 -18.05
CA ASN A 148 8.25 -15.34 -18.81
C ASN A 148 7.25 -16.18 -18.00
N GLU A 149 7.22 -15.98 -16.69
CA GLU A 149 6.24 -16.62 -15.82
C GLU A 149 4.88 -15.95 -16.01
N LYS A 150 3.89 -16.70 -16.47
CA LYS A 150 2.53 -16.20 -16.70
C LYS A 150 1.65 -16.54 -15.52
N ILE A 151 1.13 -15.52 -14.86
CA ILE A 151 0.08 -15.64 -13.85
C ILE A 151 -1.25 -15.38 -14.55
N ASP A 152 -2.17 -16.36 -14.52
CA ASP A 152 -3.48 -16.24 -15.17
C ASP A 152 -4.52 -15.63 -14.23
N TYR A 153 -4.44 -15.96 -12.93
CA TYR A 153 -5.35 -15.46 -11.90
C TYR A 153 -4.57 -15.12 -10.63
N CYS A 154 -5.04 -14.09 -9.91
CA CYS A 154 -4.48 -13.70 -8.62
C CYS A 154 -5.60 -13.47 -7.61
N LEU A 155 -5.51 -14.13 -6.46
CA LEU A 155 -6.36 -13.90 -5.31
C LEU A 155 -5.53 -13.22 -4.21
N ILE A 156 -5.93 -12.02 -3.82
CA ILE A 156 -5.27 -11.24 -2.77
C ILE A 156 -6.06 -11.44 -1.47
N GLY A 157 -5.39 -11.92 -0.43
CA GLY A 157 -6.02 -12.28 0.85
C GLY A 157 -6.28 -11.11 1.81
N GLU A 158 -6.29 -9.89 1.31
CA GLU A 158 -6.57 -8.68 2.09
C GLU A 158 -8.02 -8.63 2.62
N PRO A 159 -8.24 -8.04 3.80
CA PRO A 159 -9.58 -7.93 4.35
C PRO A 159 -10.47 -7.02 3.48
N SER A 160 -11.62 -7.54 3.09
CA SER A 160 -12.57 -6.80 2.23
C SER A 160 -14.00 -6.81 2.76
N THR A 161 -14.30 -7.63 3.76
CA THR A 161 -15.61 -7.73 4.41
C THR A 161 -16.07 -6.39 4.96
N LEU A 162 -17.36 -6.07 4.80
CA LEU A 162 -18.02 -4.89 5.37
C LEU A 162 -18.77 -5.25 6.65
N GLU A 163 -19.72 -6.16 6.58
CA GLU A 163 -20.56 -6.60 7.70
C GLU A 163 -20.49 -8.11 7.94
N THR A 164 -20.54 -8.90 6.86
CA THR A 164 -20.56 -10.35 6.95
C THR A 164 -19.48 -10.95 6.06
N VAL A 165 -18.78 -11.97 6.56
CA VAL A 165 -17.69 -12.62 5.80
C VAL A 165 -18.16 -13.02 4.39
N GLY A 166 -17.48 -12.51 3.38
CA GLY A 166 -17.74 -12.78 1.97
C GLY A 166 -18.80 -11.87 1.32
N ASP A 167 -19.32 -10.85 2.01
CA ASP A 167 -20.30 -9.91 1.48
C ASP A 167 -19.71 -8.93 0.45
N ASN A 168 -18.40 -8.76 0.47
CA ASN A 168 -17.71 -7.83 -0.41
C ASN A 168 -16.40 -8.41 -0.94
N ILE A 169 -16.26 -8.41 -2.26
CA ILE A 169 -15.02 -8.79 -2.95
C ILE A 169 -14.56 -7.58 -3.78
N ARG A 170 -13.33 -7.16 -3.55
CA ARG A 170 -12.74 -6.07 -4.32
C ARG A 170 -12.15 -6.61 -5.61
N ILE A 171 -12.60 -6.09 -6.74
CA ILE A 171 -12.12 -6.45 -8.09
C ILE A 171 -11.10 -5.46 -8.64
N GLY A 172 -10.73 -4.46 -7.85
CA GLY A 172 -9.76 -3.43 -8.17
C GLY A 172 -9.68 -2.37 -7.08
N ARG A 173 -8.68 -1.53 -7.13
CA ARG A 173 -8.48 -0.40 -6.20
C ARG A 173 -8.18 0.87 -6.98
N ARG A 174 -8.55 2.02 -6.41
CA ARG A 174 -8.08 3.32 -6.90
C ARG A 174 -6.58 3.44 -6.68
N GLY A 175 -5.91 4.15 -7.56
CA GLY A 175 -4.53 4.56 -7.35
C GLY A 175 -4.42 5.56 -6.19
N SER A 176 -3.23 5.70 -5.64
CA SER A 176 -2.90 6.67 -4.61
C SER A 176 -1.59 7.36 -4.94
N ILE A 177 -1.59 8.69 -4.91
CA ILE A 177 -0.39 9.49 -5.09
C ILE A 177 -0.28 10.52 -3.98
N ASN A 178 0.86 10.53 -3.28
CA ASN A 178 1.23 11.56 -2.32
C ASN A 178 2.10 12.60 -3.00
N ILE A 179 1.83 13.86 -2.71
CA ILE A 179 2.57 14.99 -3.27
C ILE A 179 3.03 15.88 -2.13
N GLU A 180 4.34 16.16 -2.11
CA GLU A 180 4.97 17.08 -1.17
C GLU A 180 5.60 18.24 -1.95
N LEU A 181 5.26 19.47 -1.58
CA LEU A 181 5.66 20.70 -2.25
C LEU A 181 6.27 21.68 -1.27
N GLU A 182 7.45 22.22 -1.59
CA GLU A 182 8.05 23.35 -0.91
C GLU A 182 7.96 24.60 -1.79
N VAL A 183 7.09 25.55 -1.40
CA VAL A 183 6.92 26.84 -2.07
C VAL A 183 7.94 27.82 -1.51
N LEU A 184 8.73 28.44 -2.41
CA LEU A 184 9.77 29.38 -2.02
C LEU A 184 9.24 30.80 -1.98
N GLY A 185 9.66 31.52 -0.93
CA GLY A 185 9.38 32.94 -0.74
C GLY A 185 10.64 33.72 -0.32
N LYS A 186 10.40 34.88 0.23
CA LYS A 186 11.42 35.73 0.86
C LYS A 186 10.88 36.29 2.14
N GLN A 187 11.48 35.88 3.26
CA GLN A 187 11.11 36.36 4.58
C GLN A 187 11.38 37.85 4.74
N GLY A 188 10.56 38.51 5.54
CA GLY A 188 10.78 39.88 5.96
C GLY A 188 9.67 40.42 6.86
N HIS A 189 9.78 41.70 7.21
CA HIS A 189 8.83 42.36 8.09
C HIS A 189 7.56 42.74 7.33
N ALA A 190 6.39 42.41 7.85
CA ALA A 190 5.08 42.61 7.22
C ALA A 190 4.78 44.10 6.88
N ALA A 191 5.39 45.05 7.58
CA ALA A 191 5.26 46.47 7.27
C ALA A 191 5.93 46.91 5.97
N TYR A 192 6.76 46.06 5.36
CA TYR A 192 7.52 46.37 4.14
C TYR A 192 7.18 45.39 3.00
N PRO A 193 5.94 45.41 2.47
CA PRO A 193 5.49 44.42 1.51
C PRO A 193 6.31 44.36 0.22
N ALA A 194 6.94 45.47 -0.21
CA ALA A 194 7.78 45.53 -1.38
C ALA A 194 9.14 44.79 -1.21
N ARG A 195 9.54 44.44 0.00
CA ARG A 195 10.80 43.80 0.32
C ARG A 195 10.67 42.30 0.60
N VAL A 196 9.46 41.79 0.65
CA VAL A 196 9.15 40.41 0.98
C VAL A 196 8.54 39.70 -0.23
N ASP A 197 8.55 38.39 -0.18
CA ASP A 197 7.88 37.53 -1.16
C ASP A 197 7.16 36.43 -0.38
N ASN A 198 5.86 36.65 -0.08
CA ASN A 198 5.12 35.80 0.83
C ASN A 198 4.59 34.53 0.15
N PRO A 199 5.15 33.33 0.45
CA PRO A 199 4.72 32.08 -0.16
C PRO A 199 3.29 31.70 0.22
N ILE A 200 2.74 32.19 1.34
CA ILE A 200 1.33 31.98 1.72
C ILE A 200 0.42 32.66 0.69
N HIS A 201 0.70 33.91 0.33
CA HIS A 201 -0.10 34.65 -0.66
C HIS A 201 -0.02 34.00 -2.05
N LYS A 202 1.16 33.50 -2.42
CA LYS A 202 1.39 32.86 -3.73
C LYS A 202 0.66 31.54 -3.87
N VAL A 203 0.59 30.75 -2.81
CA VAL A 203 -0.01 29.43 -2.89
C VAL A 203 -1.52 29.44 -2.99
N VAL A 204 -2.18 30.53 -2.52
CA VAL A 204 -3.65 30.62 -2.49
C VAL A 204 -4.31 30.42 -3.87
N PRO A 205 -3.88 31.10 -4.97
CA PRO A 205 -4.46 30.86 -6.29
C PRO A 205 -4.22 29.41 -6.80
N PHE A 206 -3.08 28.84 -6.50
CA PHE A 206 -2.79 27.45 -6.82
C PHE A 206 -3.72 26.49 -6.08
N LEU A 207 -3.92 26.70 -4.77
CA LEU A 207 -4.84 25.91 -3.96
C LEU A 207 -6.28 26.02 -4.46
N ASP A 208 -6.73 27.20 -4.86
CA ASP A 208 -8.05 27.42 -5.44
C ASP A 208 -8.24 26.59 -6.71
N LYS A 209 -7.27 26.62 -7.63
CA LYS A 209 -7.29 25.79 -8.84
C LYS A 209 -7.27 24.30 -8.49
N LEU A 210 -6.37 23.88 -7.60
CA LEU A 210 -6.19 22.50 -7.21
C LEU A 210 -7.47 21.89 -6.61
N LEU A 211 -8.17 22.66 -5.76
CA LEU A 211 -9.39 22.21 -5.08
C LEU A 211 -10.63 22.23 -5.97
N LYS A 212 -10.65 23.09 -7.00
CA LYS A 212 -11.76 23.18 -7.98
C LYS A 212 -11.60 22.26 -9.17
N GLU A 213 -10.42 21.64 -9.29
CA GLU A 213 -10.15 20.77 -10.43
C GLU A 213 -11.04 19.52 -10.41
N VAL A 214 -11.68 19.27 -11.54
CA VAL A 214 -12.35 17.99 -11.82
C VAL A 214 -11.34 17.08 -12.49
N TRP A 215 -10.79 16.17 -11.73
CA TRP A 215 -9.73 15.27 -12.18
C TRP A 215 -10.22 14.25 -13.19
N ASP A 216 -11.38 13.65 -12.93
CA ASP A 216 -12.17 12.77 -13.79
C ASP A 216 -13.59 12.61 -13.23
N GLU A 217 -14.46 11.99 -13.99
CA GLU A 217 -15.85 11.70 -13.59
C GLU A 217 -16.04 10.31 -12.95
N GLY A 218 -14.95 9.54 -12.82
CA GLY A 218 -15.03 8.15 -12.38
C GLY A 218 -15.62 7.23 -13.46
N ASN A 219 -16.05 6.04 -13.04
CA ASN A 219 -16.71 5.08 -13.91
C ASN A 219 -17.61 4.13 -13.10
N GLU A 220 -18.17 3.09 -13.74
CA GLU A 220 -19.06 2.12 -13.08
C GLU A 220 -18.41 1.39 -11.88
N HIS A 221 -17.06 1.35 -11.81
CA HIS A 221 -16.31 0.62 -10.78
C HIS A 221 -15.68 1.54 -9.73
N PHE A 222 -15.37 2.79 -10.09
CA PHE A 222 -14.66 3.72 -9.22
C PHE A 222 -15.31 5.09 -9.20
N PRO A 223 -15.48 5.70 -8.01
CA PRO A 223 -15.90 7.08 -7.91
C PRO A 223 -14.86 8.01 -8.55
N PRO A 224 -15.22 9.27 -8.82
CA PRO A 224 -14.29 10.28 -9.30
C PRO A 224 -13.02 10.38 -8.45
N THR A 225 -11.93 10.77 -9.07
CA THR A 225 -10.67 11.06 -8.38
C THR A 225 -10.88 12.17 -7.37
N SER A 226 -10.41 11.93 -6.16
CA SER A 226 -10.54 12.86 -5.04
C SER A 226 -9.20 13.34 -4.52
N LEU A 227 -9.13 14.61 -4.12
CA LEU A 227 -7.96 15.25 -3.54
C LEU A 227 -8.23 15.65 -2.09
N GLN A 228 -7.23 15.45 -1.23
CA GLN A 228 -7.23 15.97 0.15
C GLN A 228 -5.90 16.66 0.44
N LEU A 229 -5.98 17.92 0.90
CA LEU A 229 -4.85 18.60 1.51
C LEU A 229 -4.68 18.06 2.92
N THR A 230 -3.50 17.53 3.22
CA THR A 230 -3.24 16.87 4.51
C THR A 230 -2.41 17.72 5.45
N ASN A 231 -1.52 18.57 4.92
CA ASN A 231 -0.67 19.45 5.74
C ASN A 231 -0.37 20.76 5.02
N ILE A 232 -0.42 21.85 5.77
CA ILE A 232 0.14 23.15 5.38
C ILE A 232 0.93 23.69 6.56
N THR A 233 2.21 23.99 6.34
CA THR A 233 3.08 24.54 7.37
C THR A 233 3.84 25.73 6.81
N ALA A 234 3.77 26.87 7.50
CA ALA A 234 4.51 28.08 7.14
C ALA A 234 4.70 29.00 8.37
N GLY A 235 5.75 29.82 8.32
CA GLY A 235 6.00 30.86 9.32
C GLY A 235 6.65 30.36 10.61
N VAL A 236 6.90 31.33 11.51
CA VAL A 236 7.58 31.14 12.79
C VAL A 236 6.69 31.52 13.97
N GLY A 237 5.40 31.71 13.76
CA GLY A 237 4.44 32.09 14.80
C GLY A 237 4.41 33.59 15.15
N ALA A 238 5.22 34.44 14.50
CA ALA A 238 5.25 35.88 14.73
C ALA A 238 4.30 36.63 13.78
N HIS A 239 3.45 37.53 14.29
CA HIS A 239 2.47 38.28 13.50
C HIS A 239 3.07 39.23 12.46
N ASN A 240 4.29 39.69 12.70
CA ASN A 240 4.95 40.73 11.90
C ASN A 240 6.06 40.18 10.98
N VAL A 241 6.20 38.88 10.84
CA VAL A 241 7.20 38.23 10.00
C VAL A 241 6.53 37.35 8.95
N THR A 242 6.81 37.61 7.68
CA THR A 242 6.39 36.73 6.58
C THR A 242 7.34 35.53 6.45
N PRO A 243 6.85 34.33 6.11
CA PRO A 243 7.71 33.14 6.01
C PRO A 243 8.65 33.19 4.79
N ASN A 244 9.73 32.41 4.88
CA ASN A 244 10.63 32.17 3.77
C ASN A 244 10.13 31.03 2.86
N ASN A 245 9.52 30.01 3.46
CA ASN A 245 9.02 28.83 2.77
C ASN A 245 7.62 28.46 3.28
N LEU A 246 6.87 27.75 2.44
CA LEU A 246 5.65 27.05 2.82
C LEU A 246 5.77 25.60 2.37
N TYR A 247 5.44 24.68 3.26
CA TYR A 247 5.39 23.25 2.98
C TYR A 247 3.93 22.79 2.88
N LEU A 248 3.62 22.08 1.81
CA LEU A 248 2.29 21.57 1.51
C LEU A 248 2.39 20.07 1.24
N LYS A 249 1.47 19.30 1.84
CA LYS A 249 1.28 17.88 1.51
C LYS A 249 -0.17 17.64 1.14
N PHE A 250 -0.39 16.84 0.12
CA PHE A 250 -1.72 16.41 -0.31
C PHE A 250 -1.68 15.04 -0.95
N ASN A 251 -2.82 14.37 -0.93
CA ASN A 251 -3.00 13.04 -1.49
C ASN A 251 -4.14 13.06 -2.50
N LEU A 252 -3.98 12.31 -3.59
CA LEU A 252 -5.07 11.99 -4.49
C LEU A 252 -5.32 10.49 -4.49
N ARG A 253 -6.61 10.13 -4.42
CA ARG A 253 -7.10 8.78 -4.70
C ARG A 253 -7.72 8.80 -6.09
N PHE A 254 -7.05 8.20 -7.06
CA PHE A 254 -7.40 8.35 -8.45
C PHE A 254 -7.99 7.09 -9.08
N SER A 255 -8.96 7.29 -9.99
CA SER A 255 -9.63 6.23 -10.72
C SER A 255 -8.77 5.70 -11.86
N THR A 256 -9.27 4.71 -12.61
CA THR A 256 -8.63 4.20 -13.82
C THR A 256 -8.79 5.12 -15.04
N GLN A 257 -9.44 6.28 -14.89
CA GLN A 257 -9.65 7.26 -15.96
C GLN A 257 -8.46 8.21 -16.12
N ILE A 258 -7.64 8.34 -15.07
CA ILE A 258 -6.44 9.21 -15.08
C ILE A 258 -5.23 8.43 -14.56
N SER A 259 -4.05 8.72 -15.09
CA SER A 259 -2.80 8.13 -14.58
C SER A 259 -2.12 9.05 -13.56
N GLY A 260 -1.20 8.48 -12.77
CA GLY A 260 -0.39 9.25 -11.84
C GLY A 260 0.48 10.29 -12.53
N GLU A 261 1.01 9.96 -13.72
CA GLU A 261 1.80 10.86 -14.56
C GLU A 261 0.97 12.04 -15.04
N ALA A 262 -0.27 11.81 -15.47
CA ALA A 262 -1.18 12.87 -15.89
C ALA A 262 -1.55 13.80 -14.72
N ILE A 263 -1.71 13.26 -13.51
CA ILE A 263 -1.91 14.05 -12.29
C ILE A 263 -0.68 14.92 -12.03
N GLN A 264 0.51 14.32 -12.09
CA GLN A 264 1.77 15.03 -11.89
C GLN A 264 1.92 16.18 -12.90
N GLU A 265 1.71 15.91 -14.18
CA GLU A 265 1.80 16.93 -15.24
C GLU A 265 0.81 18.08 -14.99
N LYS A 266 -0.41 17.78 -14.59
CA LYS A 266 -1.44 18.79 -14.31
C LYS A 266 -1.06 19.66 -13.11
N VAL A 267 -0.55 19.09 -12.04
CA VAL A 267 -0.05 19.82 -10.86
C VAL A 267 1.11 20.74 -11.25
N GLU A 268 2.07 20.25 -12.02
CA GLU A 268 3.19 21.05 -12.54
C GLU A 268 2.71 22.22 -13.42
N ASN A 269 1.70 21.99 -14.24
CA ASN A 269 1.12 23.04 -15.08
C ASN A 269 0.42 24.12 -14.24
N PHE A 270 -0.26 23.75 -13.14
CA PHE A 270 -0.83 24.72 -12.21
C PHE A 270 0.26 25.55 -11.51
N LEU A 271 1.33 24.93 -11.05
CA LEU A 271 2.46 25.64 -10.44
C LEU A 271 3.10 26.63 -11.42
N LYS A 272 3.29 26.23 -12.66
CA LYS A 272 3.83 27.09 -13.72
C LYS A 272 2.89 28.24 -14.06
N SER A 273 1.58 27.99 -14.19
CA SER A 273 0.60 29.01 -14.54
C SER A 273 0.47 30.12 -13.47
N GLU A 274 0.69 29.76 -12.20
CA GLU A 274 0.71 30.72 -11.08
C GLU A 274 2.11 31.31 -10.81
N GLY A 275 3.11 30.95 -11.61
CA GLY A 275 4.48 31.45 -11.43
C GLY A 275 5.11 31.06 -10.09
N ILE A 276 4.69 29.94 -9.50
CA ILE A 276 5.17 29.51 -8.19
C ILE A 276 6.58 28.99 -8.29
N LYS A 277 7.50 29.67 -7.60
CA LYS A 277 8.84 29.15 -7.39
C LYS A 277 8.80 28.06 -6.30
N HIS A 278 9.21 26.88 -6.65
CA HIS A 278 9.25 25.73 -5.73
C HIS A 278 10.61 25.01 -5.83
N LYS A 279 10.98 24.26 -4.81
CA LYS A 279 12.30 23.64 -4.71
C LYS A 279 12.26 22.16 -5.04
N ALA A 280 11.22 21.46 -4.62
CA ALA A 280 11.04 20.06 -4.89
C ALA A 280 9.55 19.74 -4.88
N VAL A 281 9.11 18.94 -5.83
CA VAL A 281 7.86 18.21 -5.76
C VAL A 281 8.25 16.75 -5.70
N SER A 282 7.95 16.09 -4.60
CA SER A 282 8.10 14.65 -4.48
C SER A 282 6.76 14.00 -4.76
N TYR A 283 6.76 13.05 -5.69
CA TYR A 283 5.58 12.25 -6.03
C TYR A 283 5.85 10.81 -5.62
N THR A 284 5.01 10.28 -4.73
CA THR A 284 5.10 8.88 -4.31
C THR A 284 3.80 8.18 -4.66
N HIS A 285 3.86 7.29 -5.63
CA HIS A 285 2.77 6.36 -5.93
C HIS A 285 2.79 5.23 -4.89
N LEU A 286 1.70 5.09 -4.14
CA LEU A 286 1.53 3.98 -3.19
C LEU A 286 0.88 2.77 -3.87
N THR A 287 -0.09 3.05 -4.77
CA THR A 287 -0.79 2.01 -5.54
C THR A 287 -1.15 2.56 -6.90
N LEU A 288 -1.12 1.70 -7.92
CA LEU A 288 -1.69 1.98 -9.23
C LEU A 288 -3.14 1.50 -9.27
N PRO A 289 -4.05 2.20 -9.98
CA PRO A 289 -5.39 1.72 -10.17
C PRO A 289 -5.36 0.41 -10.95
N THR A 290 -6.00 -0.62 -10.41
CA THR A 290 -6.08 -1.91 -11.08
C THR A 290 -7.30 -1.95 -12.00
N LYS A 291 -7.08 -2.31 -13.27
CA LYS A 291 -8.17 -2.58 -14.20
C LYS A 291 -8.77 -3.94 -13.86
N ARG A 292 -10.10 -4.06 -13.98
CA ARG A 292 -10.76 -5.35 -13.98
C ARG A 292 -10.22 -6.16 -15.16
N ILE A 293 -9.63 -7.31 -14.88
CA ILE A 293 -9.40 -8.35 -15.87
C ILE A 293 -10.62 -9.24 -15.78
N VAL A 294 -11.43 -9.24 -16.82
CA VAL A 294 -12.58 -10.14 -16.99
C VAL A 294 -12.10 -11.32 -17.79
#